data_3e4c7cc5bafea5d996dd1b3f61494533
#
_entry.id   3e4c7cc5bafea5d996dd1b3f61494533
#
_cell.length_a   1.000
_cell.length_b   1.000
_cell.length_c   1.000
_cell.angle_alpha   90.00
_cell.angle_beta   90.00
_cell.angle_gamma   90.00
#
_symmetry.space_group_name_H-M   'P 1'
#
loop_
_entity.id
_entity.type
_entity.pdbx_description
1 polymer ?
#
loop_
_entity_poly.entity_id
_entity_poly.type
_entity_poly.pdbx_seq_one_letter_code
_entity_poly.pdbx_strand_id
1 'polypeptide(L)'
;MFDTYSYHCGFSVINVLYPEWFLARVPEVYSDTWALFRLRAELELIVALLGFGYENVQVLNTKHPALKKYNGMFLKDIADARGLSQFENFLDVTEKSEGRAVVLNHRYSSQENIKKLMKHPASLYMTDALVYEEGAQNPASFGCYPRFLQFARDFDLLSLESCVSKMTGAVAKRFNLPNRGLLKEGYYADITIFDWANIQDLNTRSQTDRRPAGIESVYINGRQVLEKGKARPGATYGRVIRAGGA
;
A
#
# COMPACT_ATOMS: atom_id res chain seq x y z
N MET A 1 11.26 15.17 -10.61
CA MET A 1 11.11 14.36 -9.37
C MET A 1 9.89 13.51 -9.50
N PHE A 2 9.92 12.32 -8.94
CA PHE A 2 8.79 11.40 -8.84
C PHE A 2 8.81 10.78 -7.45
N ASP A 3 7.68 10.26 -7.01
CA ASP A 3 7.54 9.53 -5.76
C ASP A 3 7.51 8.02 -6.01
N THR A 4 7.91 7.26 -5.00
CA THR A 4 7.88 5.81 -5.02
C THR A 4 7.64 5.28 -3.61
N TYR A 5 7.00 4.12 -3.51
CA TYR A 5 6.86 3.40 -2.25
C TYR A 5 7.65 2.09 -2.27
N SER A 6 7.86 1.49 -1.11
CA SER A 6 8.84 0.40 -0.95
C SER A 6 8.34 -0.98 -1.30
N TYR A 7 7.07 -1.15 -1.62
CA TYR A 7 6.50 -2.45 -1.97
C TYR A 7 6.32 -2.58 -3.48
N HIS A 8 6.35 -3.82 -3.96
CA HIS A 8 6.12 -4.16 -5.36
C HIS A 8 4.67 -4.58 -5.65
N CYS A 9 3.78 -4.44 -4.68
CA CYS A 9 2.35 -4.67 -4.83
C CYS A 9 1.62 -3.41 -5.32
N GLY A 10 0.50 -3.59 -6.01
CA GLY A 10 -0.40 -2.50 -6.43
C GLY A 10 -1.69 -2.53 -5.61
N PHE A 11 -2.12 -1.38 -5.13
CA PHE A 11 -3.32 -1.20 -4.33
C PHE A 11 -4.40 -0.50 -5.13
N SER A 12 -5.63 -1.06 -5.15
CA SER A 12 -6.75 -0.46 -5.88
C SER A 12 -8.10 -1.03 -5.42
N VAL A 13 -9.16 -0.68 -6.15
CA VAL A 13 -10.46 -1.32 -6.08
C VAL A 13 -10.58 -2.39 -7.18
N ILE A 14 -11.40 -3.43 -6.93
CA ILE A 14 -11.45 -4.64 -7.76
C ILE A 14 -11.89 -4.36 -9.20
N ASN A 15 -12.73 -3.34 -9.43
CA ASN A 15 -13.23 -3.01 -10.76
C ASN A 15 -12.15 -2.49 -11.72
N VAL A 16 -10.97 -2.11 -11.23
CA VAL A 16 -9.83 -1.73 -12.09
C VAL A 16 -9.38 -2.88 -13.02
N LEU A 17 -9.75 -4.10 -12.68
CA LEU A 17 -9.47 -5.28 -13.51
C LEU A 17 -10.44 -5.42 -14.70
N TYR A 18 -11.52 -4.64 -14.73
CA TYR A 18 -12.46 -4.65 -15.84
C TYR A 18 -12.02 -3.71 -16.96
N PRO A 19 -12.15 -4.10 -18.22
CA PRO A 19 -11.99 -3.19 -19.36
C PRO A 19 -13.10 -2.13 -19.39
N GLU A 20 -12.79 -0.96 -19.96
CA GLU A 20 -13.72 0.18 -20.00
C GLU A 20 -15.07 -0.17 -20.65
N TRP A 21 -15.04 -0.98 -21.74
CA TRP A 21 -16.27 -1.38 -22.42
C TRP A 21 -17.23 -2.19 -21.54
N PHE A 22 -16.69 -2.94 -20.55
CA PHE A 22 -17.48 -3.68 -19.58
C PHE A 22 -18.02 -2.74 -18.49
N LEU A 23 -17.14 -1.88 -17.94
CA LEU A 23 -17.50 -0.90 -16.91
C LEU A 23 -18.61 0.05 -17.36
N ALA A 24 -18.59 0.48 -18.63
CA ALA A 24 -19.59 1.38 -19.19
C ALA A 24 -21.01 0.78 -19.25
N ARG A 25 -21.16 -0.54 -19.08
CA ARG A 25 -22.41 -1.28 -19.15
C ARG A 25 -22.85 -1.93 -17.83
N VAL A 26 -22.13 -1.66 -16.73
CA VAL A 26 -22.53 -2.13 -15.39
C VAL A 26 -23.74 -1.33 -14.92
N PRO A 27 -24.77 -1.97 -14.32
CA PRO A 27 -24.82 -3.39 -13.92
C PRO A 27 -25.38 -4.36 -14.96
N GLU A 28 -26.04 -3.88 -16.04
CA GLU A 28 -26.80 -4.70 -17.00
C GLU A 28 -25.94 -5.76 -17.68
N VAL A 29 -24.65 -5.48 -17.88
CA VAL A 29 -23.70 -6.37 -18.54
C VAL A 29 -23.49 -7.70 -17.81
N TYR A 30 -23.76 -7.78 -16.52
CA TYR A 30 -23.65 -9.05 -15.77
C TYR A 30 -24.67 -10.11 -16.22
N SER A 31 -25.74 -9.71 -16.91
CA SER A 31 -26.73 -10.63 -17.49
C SER A 31 -26.46 -10.99 -18.98
N ASP A 32 -25.42 -10.40 -19.57
CA ASP A 32 -25.05 -10.59 -20.97
C ASP A 32 -24.02 -11.72 -21.12
N THR A 33 -24.46 -12.92 -21.50
CA THR A 33 -23.60 -14.11 -21.65
C THR A 33 -22.44 -13.90 -22.62
N TRP A 34 -22.65 -13.15 -23.72
CA TRP A 34 -21.59 -12.88 -24.68
C TRP A 34 -20.56 -11.89 -24.14
N ALA A 35 -21.00 -10.89 -23.40
CA ALA A 35 -20.09 -9.96 -22.72
C ALA A 35 -19.26 -10.67 -21.65
N LEU A 36 -19.85 -11.58 -20.88
CA LEU A 36 -19.13 -12.38 -19.90
C LEU A 36 -18.09 -13.32 -20.54
N PHE A 37 -18.48 -13.97 -21.65
CA PHE A 37 -17.53 -14.80 -22.41
C PHE A 37 -16.35 -14.00 -22.94
N ARG A 38 -16.61 -12.84 -23.54
CA ARG A 38 -15.58 -11.91 -24.02
C ARG A 38 -14.69 -11.42 -22.87
N LEU A 39 -15.27 -11.00 -21.77
CA LEU A 39 -14.52 -10.56 -20.59
C LEU A 39 -13.57 -11.65 -20.09
N ARG A 40 -14.07 -12.89 -19.97
CA ARG A 40 -13.26 -14.02 -19.55
C ARG A 40 -12.08 -14.25 -20.46
N ALA A 41 -12.30 -14.25 -21.78
CA ALA A 41 -11.22 -14.45 -22.75
C ALA A 41 -10.16 -13.32 -22.68
N GLU A 42 -10.60 -12.06 -22.55
CA GLU A 42 -9.69 -10.92 -22.38
C GLU A 42 -8.87 -11.02 -21.09
N LEU A 43 -9.48 -11.37 -19.95
CA LEU A 43 -8.77 -11.53 -18.68
C LEU A 43 -7.81 -12.71 -18.71
N GLU A 44 -8.18 -13.86 -19.28
CA GLU A 44 -7.30 -15.02 -19.45
C GLU A 44 -6.07 -14.66 -20.34
N LEU A 45 -6.29 -13.88 -21.39
CA LEU A 45 -5.20 -13.38 -22.24
C LEU A 45 -4.26 -12.44 -21.46
N ILE A 46 -4.82 -11.50 -20.68
CA ILE A 46 -4.04 -10.58 -19.83
C ILE A 46 -3.21 -11.36 -18.81
N VAL A 47 -3.81 -12.37 -18.15
CA VAL A 47 -3.10 -13.25 -17.22
C VAL A 47 -1.94 -13.97 -17.91
N ALA A 48 -2.16 -14.51 -19.09
CA ALA A 48 -1.13 -15.21 -19.86
C ALA A 48 0.02 -14.28 -20.29
N LEU A 49 -0.29 -13.06 -20.72
CA LEU A 49 0.71 -12.09 -21.19
C LEU A 49 1.49 -11.42 -20.05
N LEU A 50 0.81 -11.03 -18.99
CA LEU A 50 1.41 -10.26 -17.87
C LEU A 50 1.86 -11.16 -16.71
N GLY A 51 1.47 -12.43 -16.72
CA GLY A 51 1.93 -13.43 -15.77
C GLY A 51 1.43 -13.20 -14.34
N PHE A 52 0.30 -12.53 -14.15
CA PHE A 52 -0.35 -12.46 -12.85
C PHE A 52 -1.81 -12.91 -12.97
N GLY A 53 -2.23 -13.74 -12.04
CA GLY A 53 -3.59 -14.28 -11.98
C GLY A 53 -4.25 -14.02 -10.63
N TYR A 54 -5.39 -14.63 -10.41
CA TYR A 54 -6.20 -14.46 -9.21
C TYR A 54 -5.47 -14.87 -7.91
N GLU A 55 -4.46 -15.75 -8.01
CA GLU A 55 -3.57 -16.14 -6.92
C GLU A 55 -2.66 -14.99 -6.44
N ASN A 56 -2.55 -13.92 -7.22
CA ASN A 56 -1.77 -12.74 -6.88
C ASN A 56 -2.62 -11.58 -6.36
N VAL A 57 -3.95 -11.68 -6.45
CA VAL A 57 -4.87 -10.63 -6.01
C VAL A 57 -5.45 -10.99 -4.64
N GLN A 58 -5.02 -10.28 -3.61
CA GLN A 58 -5.54 -10.39 -2.24
C GLN A 58 -6.68 -9.40 -2.05
N VAL A 59 -7.82 -9.85 -1.53
CA VAL A 59 -8.97 -9.00 -1.20
C VAL A 59 -8.80 -8.49 0.22
N LEU A 60 -8.40 -7.24 0.38
CA LEU A 60 -8.21 -6.63 1.71
C LEU A 60 -9.55 -6.39 2.41
N ASN A 61 -10.55 -5.92 1.66
CA ASN A 61 -11.90 -5.72 2.17
C ASN A 61 -12.92 -5.93 1.05
N THR A 62 -13.84 -6.86 1.24
CA THR A 62 -14.88 -7.18 0.26
C THR A 62 -15.96 -6.11 0.14
N LYS A 63 -16.08 -5.20 1.11
CA LYS A 63 -17.14 -4.17 1.19
C LYS A 63 -18.57 -4.73 1.13
N HIS A 64 -18.74 -6.02 1.43
CA HIS A 64 -20.03 -6.69 1.45
C HIS A 64 -20.16 -7.63 2.66
N PRO A 65 -21.25 -7.53 3.47
CA PRO A 65 -21.39 -8.28 4.73
C PRO A 65 -21.30 -9.80 4.56
N ALA A 66 -21.92 -10.38 3.55
CA ALA A 66 -21.90 -11.83 3.30
C ALA A 66 -20.51 -12.36 2.88
N LEU A 67 -19.63 -11.50 2.43
CA LEU A 67 -18.27 -11.85 2.00
C LEU A 67 -17.20 -11.46 3.03
N LYS A 68 -17.56 -10.79 4.13
CA LYS A 68 -16.64 -10.28 5.15
C LYS A 68 -15.66 -11.34 5.67
N LYS A 69 -16.08 -12.60 5.78
CA LYS A 69 -15.24 -13.72 6.22
C LYS A 69 -14.04 -14.02 5.29
N TYR A 70 -14.06 -13.49 4.08
CA TYR A 70 -13.00 -13.68 3.09
C TYR A 70 -12.01 -12.50 3.04
N ASN A 71 -12.20 -11.48 3.87
CA ASN A 71 -11.25 -10.37 3.97
C ASN A 71 -9.85 -10.89 4.31
N GLY A 72 -8.84 -10.44 3.59
CA GLY A 72 -7.45 -10.87 3.72
C GLY A 72 -7.08 -12.09 2.86
N MET A 73 -8.03 -12.79 2.25
CA MET A 73 -7.77 -13.96 1.39
C MET A 73 -7.46 -13.55 -0.05
N PHE A 74 -6.78 -14.43 -0.77
CA PHE A 74 -6.57 -14.27 -2.21
C PHE A 74 -7.81 -14.72 -3.00
N LEU A 75 -8.06 -14.09 -4.16
CA LEU A 75 -9.23 -14.43 -5.00
C LEU A 75 -9.29 -15.92 -5.35
N LYS A 76 -8.12 -16.54 -5.61
CA LYS A 76 -8.04 -18.00 -5.84
C LYS A 76 -8.53 -18.79 -4.63
N ASP A 77 -8.04 -18.46 -3.43
CA ASP A 77 -8.39 -19.20 -2.20
C ASP A 77 -9.85 -19.00 -1.83
N ILE A 78 -10.41 -17.83 -2.12
CA ILE A 78 -11.86 -17.55 -1.97
C ILE A 78 -12.67 -18.43 -2.92
N ALA A 79 -12.24 -18.55 -4.19
CA ALA A 79 -12.89 -19.40 -5.18
C ALA A 79 -12.92 -20.86 -4.72
N ASP A 80 -11.76 -21.38 -4.31
CA ASP A 80 -11.62 -22.75 -3.79
C ASP A 80 -12.53 -22.99 -2.57
N ALA A 81 -12.56 -22.06 -1.61
CA ALA A 81 -13.40 -22.16 -0.41
C ALA A 81 -14.91 -22.08 -0.71
N ARG A 82 -15.30 -21.54 -1.86
CA ARG A 82 -16.70 -21.40 -2.30
C ARG A 82 -17.13 -22.47 -3.31
N GLY A 83 -16.21 -23.29 -3.81
CA GLY A 83 -16.48 -24.27 -4.87
C GLY A 83 -16.84 -23.60 -6.23
N LEU A 84 -16.31 -22.40 -6.49
CA LEU A 84 -16.52 -21.65 -7.72
C LEU A 84 -15.25 -21.65 -8.58
N SER A 85 -15.42 -21.46 -9.90
CA SER A 85 -14.27 -21.12 -10.72
C SER A 85 -13.70 -19.75 -10.30
N GLN A 86 -12.43 -19.49 -10.58
CA GLN A 86 -11.79 -18.23 -10.23
C GLN A 86 -12.47 -17.03 -10.90
N PHE A 87 -12.93 -17.20 -12.15
CA PHE A 87 -13.65 -16.16 -12.88
C PHE A 87 -15.03 -15.88 -12.27
N GLU A 88 -15.82 -16.94 -11.97
CA GLU A 88 -17.13 -16.76 -11.32
C GLU A 88 -17.00 -16.10 -9.95
N ASN A 89 -16.00 -16.51 -9.17
CA ASN A 89 -15.72 -15.87 -7.88
C ASN A 89 -15.35 -14.39 -8.04
N PHE A 90 -14.51 -14.06 -9.01
CA PHE A 90 -14.13 -12.67 -9.30
C PHE A 90 -15.33 -11.83 -9.68
N LEU A 91 -16.20 -12.32 -10.58
CA LEU A 91 -17.44 -11.64 -10.97
C LEU A 91 -18.34 -11.40 -9.75
N ASP A 92 -18.63 -12.44 -8.98
CA ASP A 92 -19.54 -12.37 -7.82
C ASP A 92 -19.01 -11.42 -6.73
N VAL A 93 -17.71 -11.44 -6.44
CA VAL A 93 -17.11 -10.50 -5.49
C VAL A 93 -17.20 -9.06 -6.01
N THR A 94 -16.95 -8.86 -7.31
CA THR A 94 -17.01 -7.52 -7.91
C THR A 94 -18.44 -6.99 -7.96
N GLU A 95 -19.39 -7.80 -8.41
CA GLU A 95 -20.81 -7.42 -8.47
C GLU A 95 -21.35 -7.10 -7.07
N LYS A 96 -21.21 -8.01 -6.10
CA LYS A 96 -21.69 -7.80 -4.72
C LYS A 96 -21.06 -6.61 -4.02
N SER A 97 -19.82 -6.32 -4.29
CA SER A 97 -19.14 -5.13 -3.75
C SER A 97 -19.46 -3.85 -4.53
N GLU A 98 -20.26 -3.92 -5.57
CA GLU A 98 -20.48 -2.81 -6.53
C GLU A 98 -19.15 -2.26 -7.08
N GLY A 99 -18.17 -3.14 -7.33
CA GLY A 99 -16.83 -2.79 -7.76
C GLY A 99 -15.94 -2.14 -6.70
N ARG A 100 -16.40 -2.01 -5.45
CA ARG A 100 -15.72 -1.28 -4.37
C ARG A 100 -14.85 -2.16 -3.47
N ALA A 101 -14.79 -3.47 -3.69
CA ALA A 101 -13.87 -4.32 -2.93
C ALA A 101 -12.43 -3.81 -3.10
N VAL A 102 -11.73 -3.71 -1.98
CA VAL A 102 -10.35 -3.22 -1.95
C VAL A 102 -9.41 -4.40 -2.16
N VAL A 103 -8.49 -4.25 -3.09
CA VAL A 103 -7.58 -5.33 -3.49
C VAL A 103 -6.12 -4.90 -3.49
N LEU A 104 -5.24 -5.86 -3.29
CA LEU A 104 -3.80 -5.73 -3.39
C LEU A 104 -3.26 -6.76 -4.40
N ASN A 105 -2.72 -6.28 -5.51
CA ASN A 105 -2.03 -7.15 -6.47
C ASN A 105 -0.56 -7.30 -6.07
N HIS A 106 -0.15 -8.49 -5.66
CA HIS A 106 1.20 -8.80 -5.20
C HIS A 106 2.24 -8.92 -6.32
N ARG A 107 1.84 -8.79 -7.57
CA ARG A 107 2.74 -8.88 -8.73
C ARG A 107 2.65 -7.65 -9.64
N TYR A 108 2.47 -6.48 -9.07
CA TYR A 108 2.39 -5.22 -9.82
C TYR A 108 3.77 -4.76 -10.32
N SER A 109 4.82 -5.00 -9.55
CA SER A 109 6.20 -4.64 -9.86
C SER A 109 7.16 -5.72 -9.34
N SER A 110 8.44 -5.41 -9.23
CA SER A 110 9.45 -6.31 -8.67
C SER A 110 10.33 -5.59 -7.64
N GLN A 111 10.91 -6.37 -6.71
CA GLN A 111 11.86 -5.82 -5.74
C GLN A 111 13.06 -5.15 -6.41
N GLU A 112 13.53 -5.68 -7.53
CA GLU A 112 14.63 -5.09 -8.29
C GLU A 112 14.28 -3.71 -8.88
N ASN A 113 13.04 -3.54 -9.36
CA ASN A 113 12.58 -2.24 -9.81
C ASN A 113 12.51 -1.24 -8.66
N ILE A 114 12.01 -1.66 -7.48
CA ILE A 114 12.00 -0.81 -6.29
C ILE A 114 13.40 -0.36 -5.91
N LYS A 115 14.39 -1.26 -5.87
CA LYS A 115 15.79 -0.93 -5.59
C LYS A 115 16.36 0.09 -6.59
N LYS A 116 16.06 -0.06 -7.89
CA LYS A 116 16.46 0.91 -8.93
C LYS A 116 15.84 2.27 -8.69
N LEU A 117 14.52 2.32 -8.41
CA LEU A 117 13.80 3.56 -8.11
C LEU A 117 14.33 4.23 -6.85
N MET A 118 14.64 3.47 -5.80
CA MET A 118 15.24 4.00 -4.56
C MET A 118 16.55 4.74 -4.81
N LYS A 119 17.41 4.19 -5.66
CA LYS A 119 18.74 4.79 -5.99
C LYS A 119 18.63 6.02 -6.88
N HIS A 120 17.53 6.20 -7.59
CA HIS A 120 17.40 7.30 -8.55
C HIS A 120 17.45 8.66 -7.85
N PRO A 121 18.26 9.64 -8.30
CA PRO A 121 18.44 10.93 -7.61
C PRO A 121 17.14 11.76 -7.54
N ALA A 122 16.23 11.60 -8.49
CA ALA A 122 14.96 12.32 -8.53
C ALA A 122 13.82 11.64 -7.74
N SER A 123 14.05 10.49 -7.10
CA SER A 123 13.01 9.81 -6.33
C SER A 123 12.83 10.41 -4.95
N LEU A 124 11.59 10.55 -4.53
CA LEU A 124 11.15 10.81 -3.15
C LEU A 124 10.39 9.59 -2.63
N TYR A 125 10.33 9.43 -1.32
CA TYR A 125 9.70 8.26 -0.71
C TYR A 125 8.33 8.61 -0.14
N MET A 126 7.34 7.79 -0.45
CA MET A 126 5.96 7.92 0.00
C MET A 126 5.41 6.59 0.50
N THR A 127 4.21 6.57 1.05
CA THR A 127 3.54 5.35 1.49
C THR A 127 2.49 4.83 0.51
N ASP A 128 1.80 5.70 -0.21
CA ASP A 128 0.65 5.36 -1.07
C ASP A 128 -0.33 4.39 -0.39
N ALA A 129 -0.67 4.70 0.86
CA ALA A 129 -1.44 3.80 1.69
C ALA A 129 -2.49 4.53 2.53
N LEU A 130 -3.62 3.85 2.72
CA LEU A 130 -4.69 4.25 3.62
C LEU A 130 -4.82 3.20 4.73
N VAL A 131 -5.19 3.64 5.92
CA VAL A 131 -5.54 2.75 7.05
C VAL A 131 -7.05 2.63 7.10
N TYR A 132 -7.56 1.40 7.07
CA TYR A 132 -8.98 1.09 7.17
C TYR A 132 -9.31 0.59 8.57
N GLU A 133 -10.52 0.88 9.04
CA GLU A 133 -11.01 0.37 10.33
C GLU A 133 -11.26 -1.14 10.29
N GLU A 134 -11.60 -1.68 9.13
CA GLU A 134 -11.91 -3.10 8.93
C GLU A 134 -11.17 -3.70 7.74
N GLY A 135 -10.90 -5.00 7.80
CA GLY A 135 -10.22 -5.77 6.77
C GLY A 135 -8.71 -5.80 6.91
N ALA A 136 -8.05 -6.49 5.99
CA ALA A 136 -6.61 -6.49 5.91
C ALA A 136 -6.10 -5.13 5.41
N GLN A 137 -4.87 -4.78 5.75
CA GLN A 137 -4.30 -3.48 5.43
C GLN A 137 -3.34 -3.56 4.23
N ASN A 138 -3.11 -2.43 3.58
CA ASN A 138 -1.96 -2.30 2.70
C ASN A 138 -0.68 -2.37 3.56
N PRO A 139 0.30 -3.23 3.27
CA PRO A 139 1.52 -3.35 4.08
C PRO A 139 2.30 -2.04 4.17
N ALA A 140 2.15 -1.16 3.19
CA ALA A 140 2.76 0.16 3.19
C ALA A 140 2.23 1.08 4.30
N SER A 141 1.03 0.82 4.86
CA SER A 141 0.48 1.59 5.97
C SER A 141 1.34 1.53 7.23
N PHE A 142 2.05 0.43 7.43
CA PHE A 142 2.89 0.22 8.62
C PHE A 142 4.36 0.04 8.31
N GLY A 143 4.68 -0.60 7.19
CA GLY A 143 6.04 -1.05 6.88
C GLY A 143 6.80 -0.20 5.86
N CYS A 144 6.20 0.80 5.20
CA CYS A 144 6.80 1.45 4.05
C CYS A 144 8.15 2.12 4.35
N TYR A 145 8.21 3.02 5.31
CA TYR A 145 9.46 3.70 5.66
C TYR A 145 10.48 2.78 6.33
N PRO A 146 10.10 1.91 7.28
CA PRO A 146 11.01 0.87 7.79
C PRO A 146 11.62 0.01 6.69
N ARG A 147 10.85 -0.38 5.67
CA ARG A 147 11.34 -1.17 4.54
C ARG A 147 12.33 -0.41 3.66
N PHE A 148 12.15 0.88 3.44
CA PHE A 148 13.15 1.70 2.76
C PHE A 148 14.48 1.72 3.51
N LEU A 149 14.44 1.92 4.83
CA LEU A 149 15.62 1.89 5.69
C LEU A 149 16.28 0.50 5.68
N GLN A 150 15.48 -0.54 5.85
CA GLN A 150 15.95 -1.92 5.77
C GLN A 150 16.63 -2.21 4.42
N PHE A 151 16.00 -1.85 3.31
CA PHE A 151 16.57 -2.08 1.97
C PHE A 151 17.85 -1.27 1.74
N ALA A 152 17.90 -0.01 2.19
CA ALA A 152 19.10 0.81 2.10
C ALA A 152 20.28 0.13 2.80
N ARG A 153 20.07 -0.44 3.99
CA ARG A 153 21.06 -1.17 4.77
C ARG A 153 21.40 -2.52 4.17
N ASP A 154 20.40 -3.39 4.00
CA ASP A 154 20.60 -4.82 3.68
C ASP A 154 21.19 -5.04 2.29
N PHE A 155 20.95 -4.11 1.36
CA PHE A 155 21.45 -4.16 -0.03
C PHE A 155 22.48 -3.08 -0.35
N ASP A 156 22.94 -2.32 0.63
CA ASP A 156 23.90 -1.21 0.46
C ASP A 156 23.50 -0.28 -0.69
N LEU A 157 22.22 0.12 -0.73
CA LEU A 157 21.67 0.91 -1.83
C LEU A 157 22.02 2.39 -1.71
N LEU A 158 22.00 2.92 -0.50
CA LEU A 158 22.17 4.34 -0.15
C LEU A 158 22.71 4.45 1.28
N SER A 159 23.43 5.53 1.59
CA SER A 159 23.73 5.87 2.97
C SER A 159 22.44 6.14 3.76
N LEU A 160 22.52 5.98 5.09
CA LEU A 160 21.40 6.30 5.99
C LEU A 160 20.90 7.73 5.77
N GLU A 161 21.79 8.70 5.70
CA GLU A 161 21.48 10.13 5.54
C GLU A 161 20.75 10.38 4.21
N SER A 162 21.23 9.75 3.12
CA SER A 162 20.56 9.85 1.81
C SER A 162 19.18 9.25 1.81
N CYS A 163 19.00 8.09 2.45
CA CYS A 163 17.71 7.44 2.59
C CYS A 163 16.75 8.31 3.41
N VAL A 164 17.18 8.81 4.57
CA VAL A 164 16.39 9.69 5.45
C VAL A 164 16.04 10.98 4.72
N SER A 165 16.97 11.60 4.00
CA SER A 165 16.72 12.83 3.25
C SER A 165 15.56 12.67 2.24
N LYS A 166 15.49 11.52 1.54
CA LYS A 166 14.43 11.24 0.54
C LYS A 166 13.03 11.09 1.14
N MET A 167 12.90 10.84 2.43
CA MET A 167 11.63 10.72 3.14
C MET A 167 11.30 11.92 4.05
N THR A 168 12.23 12.88 4.20
CA THR A 168 12.08 14.02 5.11
C THR A 168 12.41 15.35 4.43
N GLY A 169 13.67 15.80 4.49
CA GLY A 169 14.11 17.13 4.02
C GLY A 169 13.85 17.37 2.53
N ALA A 170 14.09 16.37 1.68
CA ALA A 170 13.84 16.49 0.25
C ALA A 170 12.34 16.61 -0.05
N VAL A 171 11.49 15.89 0.68
CA VAL A 171 10.01 16.00 0.60
C VAL A 171 9.56 17.37 1.07
N ALA A 172 10.02 17.81 2.25
CA ALA A 172 9.67 19.12 2.80
C ALA A 172 10.04 20.26 1.85
N LYS A 173 11.22 20.20 1.25
CA LYS A 173 11.67 21.15 0.21
C LYS A 173 10.78 21.10 -1.03
N ARG A 174 10.41 19.92 -1.52
CA ARG A 174 9.59 19.74 -2.73
C ARG A 174 8.18 20.30 -2.56
N PHE A 175 7.59 20.11 -1.40
CA PHE A 175 6.23 20.55 -1.09
C PHE A 175 6.17 21.89 -0.35
N ASN A 176 7.32 22.55 -0.21
CA ASN A 176 7.43 23.85 0.47
C ASN A 176 6.80 23.82 1.88
N LEU A 177 7.17 22.81 2.68
CA LEU A 177 6.70 22.66 4.06
C LEU A 177 7.61 23.49 4.99
N PRO A 178 7.15 24.61 5.55
CA PRO A 178 8.01 25.47 6.35
C PRO A 178 8.36 24.80 7.68
N ASN A 179 9.62 24.96 8.08
CA ASN A 179 10.16 24.54 9.39
C ASN A 179 9.95 23.05 9.71
N ARG A 180 9.99 22.17 8.69
CA ARG A 180 9.86 20.72 8.83
C ARG A 180 10.90 19.97 7.99
N GLY A 181 11.07 18.68 8.28
CA GLY A 181 11.92 17.76 7.52
C GLY A 181 13.41 17.83 7.84
N LEU A 182 13.84 18.68 8.77
CA LEU A 182 15.22 18.80 9.24
C LEU A 182 15.27 18.93 10.77
N LEU A 183 16.31 18.39 11.40
CA LEU A 183 16.65 18.65 12.79
C LEU A 183 17.42 19.97 12.87
N LYS A 184 16.72 21.05 13.15
CA LYS A 184 17.26 22.41 13.21
C LYS A 184 16.51 23.24 14.26
N GLU A 185 17.22 24.14 14.94
CA GLU A 185 16.59 25.09 15.89
C GLU A 185 15.48 25.92 15.21
N GLY A 186 14.37 26.09 15.89
CA GLY A 186 13.19 26.78 15.38
C GLY A 186 12.28 25.93 14.48
N TYR A 187 12.66 24.67 14.18
CA TYR A 187 11.83 23.75 13.43
C TYR A 187 10.87 22.96 14.35
N TYR A 188 9.76 22.52 13.79
CA TYR A 188 8.84 21.62 14.50
C TYR A 188 9.54 20.30 14.82
N ALA A 189 9.42 19.85 16.06
CA ALA A 189 10.00 18.62 16.52
C ALA A 189 9.13 17.41 16.12
N ASP A 190 9.16 17.09 14.81
CA ASP A 190 8.63 15.84 14.26
C ASP A 190 9.82 14.88 14.13
N ILE A 191 9.99 14.01 15.11
CA ILE A 191 11.23 13.22 15.30
C ILE A 191 10.86 11.74 15.42
N THR A 192 11.55 10.90 14.66
CA THR A 192 11.52 9.44 14.81
C THR A 192 12.88 8.96 15.27
N ILE A 193 12.91 8.23 16.39
CA ILE A 193 14.10 7.56 16.92
C ILE A 193 13.97 6.08 16.60
N PHE A 194 14.99 5.53 15.94
CA PHE A 194 14.99 4.13 15.52
C PHE A 194 16.39 3.52 15.63
N ASP A 195 16.43 2.21 15.79
CA ASP A 195 17.65 1.40 15.75
C ASP A 195 17.97 1.02 14.31
N TRP A 196 19.03 1.64 13.75
CA TRP A 196 19.46 1.38 12.38
C TRP A 196 19.83 -0.09 12.13
N ALA A 197 20.43 -0.75 13.09
CA ALA A 197 20.85 -2.14 12.93
C ALA A 197 19.66 -3.10 12.89
N ASN A 198 18.57 -2.77 13.60
CA ASN A 198 17.42 -3.66 13.81
C ASN A 198 16.12 -3.15 13.19
N ILE A 199 16.13 -2.00 12.48
CA ILE A 199 14.93 -1.54 11.77
C ILE A 199 14.52 -2.56 10.70
N GLN A 200 13.27 -3.01 10.75
CA GLN A 200 12.76 -4.07 9.89
C GLN A 200 11.26 -3.95 9.64
N ASP A 201 10.86 -4.13 8.40
CA ASP A 201 9.48 -4.42 8.02
C ASP A 201 9.17 -5.88 8.33
N LEU A 202 8.09 -6.13 9.07
CA LEU A 202 7.66 -7.47 9.47
C LEU A 202 6.47 -8.00 8.67
N ASN A 203 5.98 -7.23 7.69
CA ASN A 203 4.88 -7.66 6.83
C ASN A 203 5.28 -8.84 5.96
N THR A 204 4.34 -9.75 5.75
CA THR A 204 4.45 -10.89 4.84
C THR A 204 3.36 -10.80 3.79
N ARG A 205 3.37 -11.71 2.80
CA ARG A 205 2.34 -11.77 1.77
C ARG A 205 0.94 -11.99 2.33
N SER A 206 0.80 -12.72 3.42
CA SER A 206 -0.50 -13.05 4.05
C SER A 206 -0.85 -12.16 5.24
N GLN A 207 0.13 -11.55 5.89
CA GLN A 207 -0.04 -10.68 7.05
C GLN A 207 0.52 -9.29 6.74
N THR A 208 -0.36 -8.40 6.33
CA THR A 208 -0.02 -7.09 5.76
C THR A 208 -0.25 -5.92 6.73
N ASP A 209 -0.50 -6.21 8.00
CA ASP A 209 -0.80 -5.25 9.07
C ASP A 209 0.18 -5.30 10.25
N ARG A 210 1.32 -5.96 10.03
CA ARG A 210 2.34 -6.11 11.09
C ARG A 210 3.09 -4.80 11.31
N ARG A 211 3.20 -4.43 12.58
CA ARG A 211 4.02 -3.27 12.96
C ARG A 211 5.49 -3.58 12.79
N PRO A 212 6.30 -2.60 12.33
CA PRO A 212 7.74 -2.80 12.13
C PRO A 212 8.47 -2.98 13.45
N ALA A 213 9.66 -3.58 13.38
CA ALA A 213 10.62 -3.61 14.47
C ALA A 213 11.60 -2.41 14.38
N GLY A 214 12.29 -2.10 15.48
CA GLY A 214 13.38 -1.12 15.52
C GLY A 214 12.94 0.34 15.64
N ILE A 215 11.64 0.67 15.75
CA ILE A 215 11.21 2.02 16.07
C ILE A 215 11.09 2.18 17.59
N GLU A 216 11.91 3.05 18.16
CA GLU A 216 11.99 3.34 19.59
C GLU A 216 10.91 4.35 20.02
N SER A 217 10.91 5.52 19.38
CA SER A 217 10.03 6.63 19.74
C SER A 217 9.66 7.48 18.54
N VAL A 218 8.45 8.05 18.58
CA VAL A 218 7.99 9.03 17.59
C VAL A 218 7.42 10.24 18.34
N TYR A 219 7.83 11.43 17.90
CA TYR A 219 7.34 12.71 18.39
C TYR A 219 6.67 13.47 17.23
N ILE A 220 5.54 14.09 17.51
CA ILE A 220 4.82 14.98 16.59
C ILE A 220 4.63 16.34 17.29
N ASN A 221 5.14 17.39 16.65
CA ASN A 221 5.13 18.75 17.23
C ASN A 221 5.71 18.79 18.67
N GLY A 222 6.76 18.03 18.94
CA GLY A 222 7.43 17.95 20.24
C GLY A 222 6.74 17.05 21.28
N ARG A 223 5.66 16.38 20.93
CA ARG A 223 4.92 15.49 21.85
C ARG A 223 5.07 14.03 21.43
N GLN A 224 5.44 13.19 22.36
CA GLN A 224 5.65 11.76 22.12
C GLN A 224 4.30 11.06 21.84
N VAL A 225 4.22 10.40 20.67
CA VAL A 225 3.03 9.66 20.22
C VAL A 225 3.26 8.14 20.21
N LEU A 226 4.53 7.72 20.18
CA LEU A 226 4.93 6.31 20.23
C LEU A 226 6.16 6.14 21.13
N GLU A 227 6.15 5.10 21.95
CA GLU A 227 7.25 4.73 22.83
C GLU A 227 7.43 3.22 22.82
N LYS A 228 8.67 2.73 22.61
CA LYS A 228 9.01 1.29 22.54
C LYS A 228 8.05 0.50 21.63
N GLY A 229 7.76 1.04 20.44
CA GLY A 229 6.86 0.43 19.47
C GLY A 229 5.36 0.49 19.80
N LYS A 230 4.95 1.12 20.93
CA LYS A 230 3.55 1.22 21.36
C LYS A 230 3.04 2.64 21.18
N ALA A 231 1.95 2.79 20.43
CA ALA A 231 1.28 4.09 20.29
C ALA A 231 0.63 4.51 21.62
N ARG A 232 0.72 5.79 21.95
CA ARG A 232 0.03 6.37 23.09
C ARG A 232 -1.45 6.57 22.75
N PRO A 233 -2.39 6.03 23.54
CA PRO A 233 -3.82 6.24 23.32
C PRO A 233 -4.19 7.71 23.32
N GLY A 234 -5.06 8.14 22.39
CA GLY A 234 -5.55 9.52 22.32
C GLY A 234 -4.53 10.57 21.87
N ALA A 235 -3.35 10.16 21.39
CA ALA A 235 -2.31 11.08 20.93
C ALA A 235 -2.68 11.69 19.55
N THR A 236 -3.32 12.86 19.56
CA THR A 236 -3.76 13.60 18.36
C THR A 236 -3.04 14.95 18.27
N TYR A 237 -1.71 14.93 18.11
CA TYR A 237 -0.88 16.14 18.10
C TYR A 237 -0.51 16.64 16.70
N GLY A 238 -1.01 15.96 15.66
CA GLY A 238 -0.85 16.38 14.27
C GLY A 238 -1.57 17.69 13.95
N ARG A 239 -1.11 18.39 12.92
CA ARG A 239 -1.74 19.60 12.39
C ARG A 239 -1.98 19.43 10.89
N VAL A 240 -3.09 19.95 10.40
CA VAL A 240 -3.34 20.07 8.97
C VAL A 240 -2.46 21.19 8.43
N ILE A 241 -1.59 20.85 7.48
CA ILE A 241 -0.76 21.82 6.77
C ILE A 241 -1.45 22.13 5.44
N ARG A 242 -1.74 23.40 5.17
CA ARG A 242 -2.36 23.85 3.93
C ARG A 242 -1.32 24.49 3.02
N ALA A 243 -1.41 24.27 1.71
CA ALA A 243 -0.56 24.93 0.74
C ALA A 243 -0.80 26.46 0.81
N GLY A 244 0.30 27.24 0.91
CA GLY A 244 0.24 28.71 0.95
C GLY A 244 -0.14 29.32 2.30
N GLY A 245 -0.27 28.54 3.35
CA GLY A 245 -0.52 29.03 4.70
C GLY A 245 0.76 29.08 5.54
N ALA A 246 1.08 30.24 6.06
CA ALA A 246 2.01 30.42 7.16
C ALA A 246 1.39 29.90 8.47
#